data_d462179fa1e1cab488a80cd55812ec65
#
_entry.id   d462179fa1e1cab488a80cd55812ec65
#
_cell.length_a   1.000
_cell.length_b   1.000
_cell.length_c   1.000
_cell.angle_alpha   90.00
_cell.angle_beta   90.00
_cell.angle_gamma   90.00
#
_symmetry.space_group_name_H-M   'P 1'
#
loop_
_entity.id
_entity.type
_entity.pdbx_description
1 polymer ?
#
loop_
_entity_poly.entity_id
_entity_poly.type
_entity_poly.pdbx_seq_one_letter_code
_entity_poly.pdbx_strand_id
1 'polypeptide(L)' 'MEFVTFRLRLQHLREKQRISRIVLSELCGLSSDAVRRYERGEAEPTLHSLVALADFFDVSVDYLVGRCDE' A
#
# COMPACT_ATOMS: atom_id res chain seq x y z
N MET A 1 5.16 -10.94 -10.21
CA MET A 1 4.81 -9.62 -9.65
C MET A 1 5.99 -9.04 -8.90
N GLU A 2 6.22 -7.77 -9.06
CA GLU A 2 7.35 -7.08 -8.46
C GLU A 2 6.93 -6.46 -7.12
N PHE A 3 7.14 -7.16 -6.01
CA PHE A 3 6.80 -6.61 -4.71
C PHE A 3 7.65 -5.40 -4.33
N VAL A 4 8.84 -5.26 -4.91
CA VAL A 4 9.66 -4.08 -4.71
C VAL A 4 8.93 -2.83 -5.20
N THR A 5 8.29 -2.90 -6.37
CA THR A 5 7.53 -1.78 -6.91
C THR A 5 6.33 -1.44 -6.02
N PHE A 6 5.60 -2.46 -5.54
CA PHE A 6 4.49 -2.24 -4.61
C PHE A 6 4.96 -1.50 -3.35
N ARG A 7 6.05 -1.96 -2.75
CA ARG A 7 6.58 -1.36 -1.52
C ARG A 7 6.92 0.12 -1.72
N LEU A 8 7.61 0.41 -2.82
CA LEU A 8 8.05 1.78 -3.11
C LEU A 8 6.87 2.70 -3.43
N ARG A 9 5.90 2.21 -4.20
CA ARG A 9 4.73 3.02 -4.53
C ARG A 9 3.86 3.28 -3.32
N LEU A 10 3.68 2.27 -2.48
CA LEU A 10 2.92 2.42 -1.23
C LEU A 10 3.56 3.47 -0.34
N GLN A 11 4.86 3.36 -0.12
CA GLN A 11 5.59 4.33 0.70
C GLN A 11 5.50 5.73 0.11
N HIS A 12 5.69 5.86 -1.20
CA HIS A 12 5.62 7.15 -1.86
C HIS A 12 4.25 7.81 -1.71
N LEU A 13 3.19 7.05 -1.96
CA LEU A 13 1.81 7.56 -1.83
C LEU A 13 1.51 7.98 -0.41
N ARG A 14 1.94 7.18 0.56
CA ARG A 14 1.72 7.47 1.98
C ARG A 14 2.45 8.73 2.39
N GLU A 15 3.74 8.84 2.06
CA GLU A 15 4.55 9.99 2.44
C GLU A 15 4.05 11.28 1.77
N LYS A 16 3.57 11.18 0.55
CA LYS A 16 3.02 12.32 -0.17
C LYS A 16 1.82 12.90 0.58
N GLN A 17 1.03 12.07 1.23
CA GLN A 17 -0.11 12.52 2.04
C GLN A 17 0.26 12.79 3.50
N ARG A 18 1.52 12.56 3.87
CA ARG A 18 2.04 12.85 5.22
C ARG A 18 1.29 12.13 6.33
N ILE A 19 0.93 10.87 6.09
CA ILE A 19 0.26 10.05 7.10
C ILE A 19 1.19 8.94 7.57
N SER A 20 1.01 8.52 8.82
CA SER A 20 1.83 7.46 9.40
C SER A 20 1.38 6.09 8.89
N ARG A 21 2.25 5.09 9.03
CA ARG A 21 1.92 3.71 8.68
C ARG A 21 0.74 3.19 9.49
N ILE A 22 0.71 3.50 10.78
CA ILE A 22 -0.36 3.06 11.68
C ILE A 22 -1.69 3.69 11.25
N VAL A 23 -1.69 4.99 11.01
CA VAL A 23 -2.92 5.69 10.60
C VAL A 23 -3.44 5.15 9.27
N LEU A 24 -2.55 4.95 8.29
CA LEU A 24 -2.97 4.41 7.01
C LEU A 24 -3.56 3.00 7.18
N SER A 25 -2.91 2.16 7.97
CA SER A 25 -3.41 0.81 8.24
C SER A 25 -4.81 0.84 8.82
N GLU A 26 -5.03 1.70 9.81
CA GLU A 26 -6.33 1.81 10.48
C GLU A 26 -7.40 2.37 9.54
N LEU A 27 -7.07 3.38 8.75
CA LEU A 27 -8.02 3.96 7.80
C LEU A 27 -8.46 2.96 6.72
N CYS A 28 -7.59 2.02 6.39
CA CYS A 28 -7.90 0.98 5.41
C CYS A 28 -8.52 -0.27 6.04
N GLY A 29 -8.77 -0.27 7.35
CA GLY A 29 -9.36 -1.42 8.03
C GLY A 29 -8.41 -2.60 8.17
N LEU A 30 -7.11 -2.34 8.19
CA LEU A 30 -6.07 -3.37 8.32
C LEU A 30 -5.52 -3.37 9.73
N SER A 31 -4.73 -4.42 10.08
CA SER A 31 -4.07 -4.44 11.37
C SER A 31 -3.08 -3.27 11.45
N SER A 32 -2.81 -2.80 12.66
CA SER A 32 -2.04 -1.56 12.86
C SER A 32 -0.63 -1.61 12.32
N ASP A 33 -0.04 -2.80 12.15
CA ASP A 33 1.31 -2.94 11.63
C ASP A 33 1.36 -3.38 10.16
N ALA A 34 0.20 -3.46 9.50
CA ALA A 34 0.13 -4.00 8.14
C ALA A 34 0.97 -3.20 7.14
N VAL A 35 0.79 -1.89 7.12
CA VAL A 35 1.50 -1.04 6.16
C VAL A 35 3.01 -1.07 6.42
N ARG A 36 3.41 -1.06 7.69
CA ARG A 36 4.83 -1.18 8.04
C ARG A 36 5.42 -2.47 7.47
N ARG A 37 4.72 -3.59 7.66
CA ARG A 37 5.20 -4.88 7.18
C ARG A 37 5.27 -4.93 5.66
N TYR A 38 4.30 -4.33 4.98
CA TYR A 38 4.31 -4.25 3.53
C TYR A 38 5.49 -3.41 3.02
N GLU A 39 5.71 -2.25 3.63
CA GLU A 39 6.81 -1.37 3.20
C GLU A 39 8.18 -1.98 3.45
N ARG A 40 8.30 -2.81 4.48
CA ARG A 40 9.55 -3.49 4.80
C ARG A 40 9.74 -4.81 4.05
N GLY A 41 8.74 -5.23 3.28
CA GLY A 41 8.81 -6.49 2.55
C GLY A 41 8.68 -7.72 3.45
N GLU A 42 8.11 -7.56 4.64
CA GLU A 42 7.93 -8.64 5.60
C GLU A 42 6.65 -9.44 5.38
N ALA A 43 5.74 -8.91 4.58
CA ALA A 43 4.48 -9.58 4.29
C ALA A 43 4.01 -9.22 2.88
N GLU A 44 3.33 -10.15 2.24
CA GLU A 44 2.67 -9.91 0.97
C GLU A 44 1.26 -9.40 1.25
N PRO A 45 0.79 -8.38 0.51
CA PRO A 45 -0.58 -7.92 0.69
C PRO A 45 -1.58 -8.94 0.17
N THR A 46 -2.70 -9.06 0.86
CA THR A 46 -3.84 -9.83 0.35
C THR A 46 -4.55 -9.02 -0.72
N LEU A 47 -5.43 -9.68 -1.48
CA LEU A 47 -6.27 -8.95 -2.43
C LEU A 47 -7.10 -7.89 -1.72
N HIS A 48 -7.66 -8.22 -0.56
CA HIS A 48 -8.43 -7.25 0.23
C HIS A 48 -7.60 -6.03 0.58
N SER A 49 -6.37 -6.22 1.04
CA SER A 49 -5.47 -5.12 1.39
C SER A 49 -5.13 -4.26 0.18
N LEU A 50 -4.85 -4.91 -0.97
CA LEU A 50 -4.53 -4.18 -2.19
C LEU A 50 -5.69 -3.29 -2.63
N VAL A 51 -6.90 -3.83 -2.62
CA VAL A 51 -8.09 -3.05 -3.02
C VAL A 51 -8.32 -1.89 -2.05
N ALA A 52 -8.21 -2.14 -0.75
CA ALA A 52 -8.41 -1.10 0.25
C ALA A 52 -7.39 0.04 0.09
N LEU A 53 -6.12 -0.30 -0.12
CA LEU A 53 -5.07 0.70 -0.30
C LEU A 53 -5.25 1.48 -1.61
N ALA A 54 -5.56 0.77 -2.70
CA ALA A 54 -5.77 1.41 -3.99
C ALA A 54 -6.96 2.38 -3.93
N ASP A 55 -8.05 1.98 -3.29
CA ASP A 55 -9.22 2.83 -3.12
C ASP A 55 -8.89 4.07 -2.28
N PHE A 56 -8.13 3.87 -1.20
CA PHE A 56 -7.75 4.99 -0.33
C PHE A 56 -6.97 6.05 -1.10
N PHE A 57 -6.03 5.62 -1.93
CA PHE A 57 -5.18 6.54 -2.70
C PHE A 57 -5.78 6.94 -4.04
N ASP A 58 -6.94 6.41 -4.40
CA ASP A 58 -7.60 6.66 -5.67
C ASP A 58 -6.69 6.31 -6.86
N VAL A 59 -6.06 5.16 -6.78
CA VAL A 59 -5.24 4.60 -7.86
C VAL A 59 -5.74 3.21 -8.18
N SER A 60 -5.33 2.69 -9.35
CA SER A 60 -5.69 1.31 -9.70
C SER A 60 -4.80 0.32 -8.94
N VAL A 61 -5.32 -0.89 -8.74
CA VAL A 61 -4.51 -1.97 -8.20
C VAL A 61 -3.33 -2.25 -9.13
N ASP A 62 -3.54 -2.19 -10.45
CA ASP A 62 -2.46 -2.37 -11.43
C ASP A 62 -1.32 -1.38 -11.22
N TYR A 63 -1.64 -0.12 -10.98
CA TYR A 63 -0.61 0.87 -10.67
C TYR A 63 0.12 0.50 -9.38
N LEU A 64 -0.64 0.17 -8.35
CA LEU A 64 -0.06 -0.10 -7.03
C LEU A 64 0.91 -1.27 -7.05
N VAL A 65 0.60 -2.33 -7.82
CA VAL A 65 1.46 -3.50 -7.90
C VAL A 65 2.52 -3.41 -9.00
N GLY A 66 2.55 -2.31 -9.76
CA GLY A 66 3.60 -2.09 -10.76
C GLY A 66 3.31 -2.64 -12.13
N ARG A 67 2.04 -2.93 -12.46
CA ARG A 67 1.69 -3.44 -13.77
C ARG A 67 1.44 -2.33 -14.79
N CYS A 68 1.29 -1.10 -14.33
CA CYS A 68 1.16 0.06 -15.21
C CYS A 68 1.71 1.29 -14.47
N ASP A 69 1.90 2.37 -15.22
CA ASP A 69 2.50 3.60 -14.70
C ASP A 69 1.47 4.65 -14.31
N GLU A 70 0.20 4.33 -14.43
CA GLU A 70 -0.88 5.28 -14.07
C GLU A 70 -1.99 4.59 -13.29
#